data_c7b62d72151e3ab8a463c4ff2149d3da
#
_entry.id   c7b62d72151e3ab8a463c4ff2149d3da
#
_cell.length_a   1.000
_cell.length_b   1.000
_cell.length_c   1.000
_cell.angle_alpha   90.00
_cell.angle_beta   90.00
_cell.angle_gamma   90.00
#
_symmetry.space_group_name_H-M   'P 1'
#
loop_
_entity.id
_entity.type
_entity.pdbx_description
1 polymer ?
#
loop_
_entity_poly.entity_id
_entity_poly.type
_entity_poly.pdbx_seq_one_letter_code
_entity_poly.pdbx_strand_id
1 'polypeptide(L)'
;DGIPILHKDVFCTDGLRTACGSRILDSFVAPYDATVVARLRAAGVVCLGKTNMDEFAMGSSNEHSYYGNCKNPWDLERVPGGSSGGSASAVAARLAPLATGTDTGGSIRQPAALCGVYGLKPTYGRVSRQGIIAFASSLDQVGPFARTPKDLATLLDIIAGYDPLDSTSAQVETPEYSSGLEAKVEGLRIGIPKE
;
A
#
# COMPACT_ATOMS: atom_id res chain seq x y z
N ASP A 1 3.86 13.32 13.89
CA ASP A 1 4.88 14.04 13.11
C ASP A 1 6.19 13.28 13.07
N GLY A 2 6.89 13.32 11.92
CA GLY A 2 8.21 12.73 11.76
C GLY A 2 8.25 11.20 11.62
N ILE A 3 7.12 10.54 11.47
CA ILE A 3 7.08 9.09 11.29
C ILE A 3 7.56 8.73 9.87
N PRO A 4 8.58 7.87 9.72
CA PRO A 4 9.08 7.49 8.41
C PRO A 4 8.15 6.50 7.71
N ILE A 5 7.98 6.67 6.39
CA ILE A 5 7.20 5.79 5.52
C ILE A 5 7.91 5.52 4.21
N LEU A 6 7.58 4.39 3.59
CA LEU A 6 7.97 4.04 2.23
C LEU A 6 6.74 3.92 1.33
N HIS A 7 6.86 4.37 0.09
CA HIS A 7 5.77 4.27 -0.89
C HIS A 7 6.10 3.22 -1.96
N LYS A 8 5.15 2.32 -2.25
CA LYS A 8 5.26 1.47 -3.45
C LYS A 8 5.49 2.35 -4.69
N ASP A 9 6.32 1.90 -5.61
CA ASP A 9 6.74 2.74 -6.74
C ASP A 9 5.67 2.98 -7.82
N VAL A 10 4.42 2.71 -7.49
CA VAL A 10 3.22 3.03 -8.27
C VAL A 10 2.62 4.40 -7.90
N PHE A 11 3.00 4.95 -6.73
CA PHE A 11 2.51 6.25 -6.25
C PHE A 11 3.33 7.39 -6.83
N CYS A 12 2.71 8.28 -7.60
CA CYS A 12 3.33 9.55 -7.98
C CYS A 12 3.72 10.32 -6.70
N THR A 13 4.98 10.70 -6.63
CA THR A 13 5.55 11.45 -5.51
C THR A 13 6.33 12.60 -6.11
N ASP A 14 5.89 13.83 -5.84
CA ASP A 14 6.44 15.03 -6.45
C ASP A 14 7.97 15.12 -6.33
N GLY A 15 8.62 15.35 -7.46
CA GLY A 15 10.06 15.43 -7.56
C GLY A 15 10.81 14.10 -7.46
N LEU A 16 10.12 12.96 -7.25
CA LEU A 16 10.73 11.64 -7.19
C LEU A 16 10.40 10.79 -8.42
N ARG A 17 11.37 9.97 -8.82
CA ARG A 17 11.15 8.96 -9.86
C ARG A 17 10.03 8.01 -9.46
N THR A 18 9.11 7.73 -10.39
CA THR A 18 8.00 6.79 -10.23
C THR A 18 7.98 5.85 -11.42
N ALA A 19 8.68 4.74 -11.30
CA ALA A 19 9.00 3.85 -12.42
C ALA A 19 8.14 2.60 -12.51
N CYS A 20 7.34 2.27 -11.49
CA CYS A 20 6.48 1.06 -11.45
C CYS A 20 7.22 -0.26 -11.70
N GLY A 21 8.49 -0.37 -11.29
CA GLY A 21 9.32 -1.55 -11.57
C GLY A 21 9.68 -1.72 -13.04
N SER A 22 9.48 -0.70 -13.89
CA SER A 22 9.60 -0.77 -15.34
C SER A 22 10.69 0.14 -15.90
N ARG A 23 11.39 -0.36 -16.92
CA ARG A 23 12.31 0.46 -17.71
C ARG A 23 11.57 1.55 -18.52
N ILE A 24 10.31 1.33 -18.85
CA ILE A 24 9.51 2.28 -19.65
C ILE A 24 9.40 3.63 -18.93
N LEU A 25 9.25 3.59 -17.60
CA LEU A 25 9.11 4.78 -16.76
C LEU A 25 10.39 5.13 -15.97
N ASP A 26 11.54 4.54 -16.30
CA ASP A 26 12.78 4.74 -15.52
C ASP A 26 13.22 6.21 -15.43
N SER A 27 12.90 7.02 -16.44
CA SER A 27 13.19 8.46 -16.45
C SER A 27 12.02 9.34 -15.99
N PHE A 28 10.86 8.75 -15.63
CA PHE A 28 9.69 9.52 -15.24
C PHE A 28 9.83 10.03 -13.81
N VAL A 29 9.94 11.34 -13.66
CA VAL A 29 9.87 12.05 -12.39
C VAL A 29 8.44 12.62 -12.27
N ALA A 30 7.73 12.22 -11.22
CA ALA A 30 6.36 12.64 -11.02
C ALA A 30 6.30 14.16 -10.74
N PRO A 31 5.45 14.93 -11.46
CA PRO A 31 5.33 16.37 -11.27
C PRO A 31 4.28 16.76 -10.21
N TYR A 32 3.74 15.80 -9.48
CA TYR A 32 2.74 15.99 -8.43
C TYR A 32 2.71 14.79 -7.48
N ASP A 33 2.14 15.00 -6.29
CA ASP A 33 1.87 13.92 -5.34
C ASP A 33 0.53 13.23 -5.66
N ALA A 34 0.49 11.92 -5.55
CA ALA A 34 -0.77 11.20 -5.39
C ALA A 34 -1.51 11.72 -4.14
N THR A 35 -2.85 11.71 -4.15
CA THR A 35 -3.66 12.17 -3.00
C THR A 35 -3.24 11.53 -1.69
N VAL A 36 -2.94 10.24 -1.69
CA VAL A 36 -2.45 9.50 -0.51
C VAL A 36 -1.11 10.06 -0.02
N VAL A 37 -0.19 10.35 -0.92
CA VAL A 37 1.12 10.94 -0.58
C VAL A 37 0.95 12.34 -0.01
N ALA A 38 0.10 13.17 -0.61
CA ALA A 38 -0.19 14.52 -0.15
C ALA A 38 -0.83 14.51 1.26
N ARG A 39 -1.80 13.62 1.52
CA ARG A 39 -2.42 13.46 2.84
C ARG A 39 -1.40 13.06 3.92
N LEU A 40 -0.54 12.10 3.62
CA LEU A 40 0.52 11.65 4.53
C LEU A 40 1.53 12.77 4.79
N ARG A 41 1.93 13.51 3.77
CA ARG A 41 2.81 14.68 3.91
C ARG A 41 2.18 15.75 4.80
N ALA A 42 0.89 16.05 4.60
CA ALA A 42 0.14 17.01 5.43
C ALA A 42 0.02 16.56 6.90
N ALA A 43 -0.01 15.24 7.15
CA ALA A 43 0.02 14.68 8.51
C ALA A 43 1.43 14.65 9.13
N GLY A 44 2.45 15.20 8.46
CA GLY A 44 3.82 15.26 8.96
C GLY A 44 4.61 13.96 8.85
N VAL A 45 4.21 13.04 7.97
CA VAL A 45 4.93 11.80 7.71
C VAL A 45 6.13 12.07 6.79
N VAL A 46 7.26 11.42 7.03
CA VAL A 46 8.50 11.60 6.28
C VAL A 46 8.68 10.47 5.27
N CYS A 47 8.59 10.77 3.99
CA CYS A 47 8.86 9.79 2.93
C CYS A 47 10.36 9.48 2.87
N LEU A 48 10.74 8.21 3.09
CA LEU A 48 12.12 7.74 2.95
C LEU A 48 12.47 7.36 1.51
N GLY A 49 11.47 7.13 0.65
CA GLY A 49 11.68 6.74 -0.74
C GLY A 49 10.62 5.77 -1.26
N LYS A 50 10.98 5.09 -2.36
CA LYS A 50 10.09 4.18 -3.09
C LYS A 50 10.51 2.72 -2.89
N THR A 51 9.53 1.82 -2.88
CA THR A 51 9.77 0.37 -2.75
C THR A 51 9.57 -0.34 -4.08
N ASN A 52 10.38 -1.38 -4.30
CA ASN A 52 10.30 -2.23 -5.47
C ASN A 52 8.93 -2.95 -5.57
N MET A 53 8.56 -3.31 -6.78
CA MET A 53 7.26 -3.93 -7.08
C MET A 53 7.37 -4.77 -8.36
N ASP A 54 6.43 -5.69 -8.59
CA ASP A 54 6.27 -6.28 -9.93
C ASP A 54 5.90 -5.19 -10.93
N GLU A 55 6.42 -5.30 -12.15
CA GLU A 55 6.27 -4.32 -13.22
C GLU A 55 4.78 -3.98 -13.46
N PHE A 56 4.43 -2.70 -13.38
CA PHE A 56 3.05 -2.18 -13.47
C PHE A 56 2.03 -2.89 -12.58
N ALA A 57 2.47 -3.39 -11.42
CA ALA A 57 1.67 -4.16 -10.48
C ALA A 57 1.14 -5.51 -11.03
N MET A 58 1.68 -5.97 -12.16
CA MET A 58 1.29 -7.21 -12.83
C MET A 58 2.18 -8.38 -12.40
N GLY A 59 1.95 -8.88 -11.19
CA GLY A 59 2.69 -10.01 -10.63
C GLY A 59 2.29 -10.28 -9.18
N SER A 60 2.82 -11.38 -8.64
CA SER A 60 2.51 -11.85 -7.29
C SER A 60 3.74 -12.37 -6.53
N SER A 61 4.96 -12.15 -7.05
CA SER A 61 6.20 -12.64 -6.45
C SER A 61 7.27 -11.58 -6.25
N ASN A 62 7.15 -10.44 -6.93
CA ASN A 62 8.15 -9.37 -7.05
C ASN A 62 9.45 -9.85 -7.75
N GLU A 63 9.29 -10.77 -8.69
CA GLU A 63 10.36 -11.21 -9.60
C GLU A 63 10.31 -10.50 -10.95
N HIS A 64 9.20 -9.82 -11.25
CA HIS A 64 8.96 -9.09 -12.51
C HIS A 64 9.26 -7.59 -12.35
N SER A 65 10.49 -7.26 -11.98
CA SER A 65 10.94 -5.87 -11.88
C SER A 65 12.21 -5.65 -12.70
N TYR A 66 12.25 -4.54 -13.42
CA TYR A 66 13.46 -4.11 -14.11
C TYR A 66 14.65 -3.89 -13.16
N TYR A 67 14.37 -3.55 -11.89
CA TYR A 67 15.38 -3.28 -10.87
C TYR A 67 15.84 -4.53 -10.11
N GLY A 68 15.43 -5.71 -10.58
CA GLY A 68 15.76 -6.99 -9.97
C GLY A 68 14.73 -7.47 -8.96
N ASN A 69 14.95 -8.67 -8.46
CA ASN A 69 14.03 -9.36 -7.57
C ASN A 69 14.07 -8.77 -6.16
N CYS A 70 12.91 -8.66 -5.53
CA CYS A 70 12.82 -8.43 -4.10
C CYS A 70 12.91 -9.76 -3.35
N LYS A 71 13.56 -9.76 -2.21
CA LYS A 71 13.75 -10.95 -1.37
C LYS A 71 12.87 -10.90 -0.12
N ASN A 72 12.44 -12.07 0.34
CA ASN A 72 11.76 -12.20 1.62
C ASN A 72 12.82 -12.05 2.76
N PRO A 73 12.63 -11.14 3.72
CA PRO A 73 13.64 -10.90 4.75
C PRO A 73 13.80 -12.06 5.75
N TRP A 74 12.85 -12.99 5.80
CA TRP A 74 12.92 -14.17 6.66
C TRP A 74 13.72 -15.33 6.04
N ASP A 75 13.75 -15.38 4.70
CA ASP A 75 14.51 -16.37 3.92
C ASP A 75 14.79 -15.77 2.55
N LEU A 76 16.04 -15.41 2.29
CA LEU A 76 16.45 -14.72 1.07
C LEU A 76 16.36 -15.57 -0.20
N GLU A 77 16.11 -16.89 -0.07
CA GLU A 77 15.84 -17.79 -1.20
C GLU A 77 14.35 -17.85 -1.55
N ARG A 78 13.50 -17.13 -0.81
CA ARG A 78 12.06 -17.08 -1.03
C ARG A 78 11.59 -15.72 -1.52
N VAL A 79 10.46 -15.74 -2.22
CA VAL A 79 9.78 -14.53 -2.67
C VAL A 79 9.04 -13.85 -1.51
N PRO A 80 8.95 -12.51 -1.49
CA PRO A 80 8.17 -11.78 -0.50
C PRO A 80 6.68 -11.75 -0.82
N GLY A 81 6.29 -12.24 -2.01
CA GLY A 81 5.01 -11.98 -2.61
C GLY A 81 4.99 -10.66 -3.38
N GLY A 82 3.89 -10.37 -4.04
CA GLY A 82 3.73 -9.19 -4.87
C GLY A 82 2.25 -8.87 -5.17
N SER A 83 2.08 -7.77 -5.85
CA SER A 83 3.08 -6.88 -6.47
C SER A 83 3.70 -5.86 -5.50
N SER A 84 3.25 -5.72 -4.25
CA SER A 84 3.81 -4.80 -3.25
C SER A 84 4.90 -5.47 -2.38
N GLY A 85 5.72 -6.35 -2.98
CA GLY A 85 6.72 -7.15 -2.26
C GLY A 85 7.76 -6.29 -1.55
N GLY A 86 8.26 -5.24 -2.19
CA GLY A 86 9.21 -4.31 -1.58
C GLY A 86 8.65 -3.59 -0.35
N SER A 87 7.37 -3.21 -0.36
CA SER A 87 6.71 -2.58 0.80
C SER A 87 6.60 -3.55 1.98
N ALA A 88 6.12 -4.78 1.72
CA ALA A 88 6.00 -5.81 2.77
C ALA A 88 7.37 -6.19 3.33
N SER A 89 8.36 -6.43 2.46
CA SER A 89 9.74 -6.75 2.87
C SER A 89 10.38 -5.64 3.71
N ALA A 90 10.20 -4.39 3.32
CA ALA A 90 10.78 -3.26 4.05
C ALA A 90 10.20 -3.13 5.47
N VAL A 91 8.89 -3.31 5.63
CA VAL A 91 8.23 -3.28 6.94
C VAL A 91 8.64 -4.49 7.80
N ALA A 92 8.72 -5.69 7.21
CA ALA A 92 9.17 -6.91 7.88
C ALA A 92 10.63 -6.81 8.33
N ALA A 93 11.51 -6.28 7.46
CA ALA A 93 12.93 -6.05 7.76
C ALA A 93 13.15 -4.83 8.69
N ARG A 94 12.11 -4.13 9.12
CA ARG A 94 12.19 -2.94 9.99
C ARG A 94 12.94 -1.75 9.38
N LEU A 95 12.98 -1.64 8.06
CA LEU A 95 13.57 -0.48 7.38
C LEU A 95 12.70 0.77 7.53
N ALA A 96 11.39 0.58 7.64
CA ALA A 96 10.43 1.60 8.03
C ALA A 96 9.29 0.96 8.84
N PRO A 97 8.62 1.70 9.75
CA PRO A 97 7.48 1.17 10.49
C PRO A 97 6.24 0.98 9.61
N LEU A 98 6.12 1.77 8.54
CA LEU A 98 4.95 1.88 7.68
C LEU A 98 5.35 1.84 6.20
N ALA A 99 4.45 1.31 5.37
CA ALA A 99 4.53 1.48 3.93
C ALA A 99 3.14 1.53 3.29
N THR A 100 3.06 2.10 2.08
CA THR A 100 1.87 2.03 1.24
C THR A 100 2.00 0.94 0.18
N GLY A 101 0.88 0.41 -0.27
CA GLY A 101 0.81 -0.52 -1.38
C GLY A 101 -0.50 -0.42 -2.14
N THR A 102 -0.63 -1.25 -3.18
CA THR A 102 -1.87 -1.41 -3.94
C THR A 102 -2.25 -2.88 -4.02
N ASP A 103 -3.55 -3.15 -4.04
CA ASP A 103 -4.12 -4.49 -4.13
C ASP A 103 -5.23 -4.51 -5.19
N THR A 104 -5.03 -5.30 -6.20
CA THR A 104 -6.00 -5.55 -7.27
C THR A 104 -6.57 -6.96 -7.14
N GLY A 105 -5.70 -7.96 -7.02
CA GLY A 105 -6.05 -9.37 -6.85
C GLY A 105 -5.34 -10.04 -5.67
N GLY A 106 -4.77 -9.25 -4.72
CA GLY A 106 -4.03 -9.77 -3.58
C GLY A 106 -2.72 -9.05 -3.28
N SER A 107 -2.38 -7.99 -4.06
CA SER A 107 -1.03 -7.39 -4.04
C SER A 107 -0.67 -6.60 -2.77
N ILE A 108 -1.53 -6.51 -1.77
CA ILE A 108 -1.23 -6.13 -0.38
C ILE A 108 -1.31 -7.37 0.51
N ARG A 109 -2.44 -8.08 0.47
CA ARG A 109 -2.77 -9.18 1.39
C ARG A 109 -1.77 -10.33 1.28
N GLN A 110 -1.40 -10.72 0.07
CA GLN A 110 -0.50 -11.84 -0.19
C GLN A 110 0.94 -11.53 0.28
N PRO A 111 1.60 -10.41 -0.13
CA PRO A 111 2.93 -10.12 0.40
C PRO A 111 2.93 -9.84 1.91
N ALA A 112 1.86 -9.29 2.49
CA ALA A 112 1.74 -9.17 3.94
C ALA A 112 1.76 -10.53 4.63
N ALA A 113 1.02 -11.51 4.11
CA ALA A 113 0.98 -12.88 4.63
C ALA A 113 2.35 -13.57 4.53
N LEU A 114 3.02 -13.46 3.37
CA LEU A 114 4.31 -14.11 3.15
C LEU A 114 5.47 -13.46 3.94
N CYS A 115 5.37 -12.17 4.24
CA CYS A 115 6.37 -11.44 5.03
C CYS A 115 6.03 -11.34 6.53
N GLY A 116 4.87 -11.87 6.97
CA GLY A 116 4.48 -11.85 8.38
C GLY A 116 4.23 -10.45 8.94
N VAL A 117 3.61 -9.58 8.15
CA VAL A 117 3.20 -8.22 8.54
C VAL A 117 1.70 -8.01 8.30
N TYR A 118 1.15 -6.93 8.82
CA TYR A 118 -0.23 -6.57 8.53
C TYR A 118 -0.31 -5.76 7.24
N GLY A 119 -1.24 -6.16 6.37
CA GLY A 119 -1.58 -5.43 5.15
C GLY A 119 -3.10 -5.40 4.98
N LEU A 120 -3.66 -4.21 4.74
CA LEU A 120 -5.10 -4.04 4.61
C LEU A 120 -5.47 -3.55 3.20
N LYS A 121 -6.33 -4.32 2.54
CA LYS A 121 -7.07 -3.86 1.37
C LYS A 121 -8.42 -3.32 1.84
N PRO A 122 -8.62 -1.99 1.86
CA PRO A 122 -9.90 -1.42 2.26
C PRO A 122 -11.01 -1.71 1.22
N THR A 123 -12.24 -1.39 1.57
CA THR A 123 -13.38 -1.43 0.65
C THR A 123 -13.13 -0.48 -0.52
N TYR A 124 -13.55 -0.88 -1.73
CA TYR A 124 -13.40 -0.09 -2.96
C TYR A 124 -13.94 1.33 -2.80
N GLY A 125 -13.17 2.32 -3.26
CA GLY A 125 -13.52 3.73 -3.17
C GLY A 125 -13.27 4.39 -1.81
N ARG A 126 -12.76 3.67 -0.80
CA ARG A 126 -12.44 4.26 0.52
C ARG A 126 -11.19 5.12 0.51
N VAL A 127 -10.22 4.76 -0.31
CA VAL A 127 -8.96 5.49 -0.46
C VAL A 127 -8.83 5.92 -1.91
N SER A 128 -8.46 7.16 -2.13
CA SER A 128 -8.28 7.73 -3.46
C SER A 128 -7.18 7.00 -4.25
N ARG A 129 -7.42 6.83 -5.55
CA ARG A 129 -6.46 6.32 -6.53
C ARG A 129 -5.84 7.43 -7.37
N GLN A 130 -6.17 8.69 -7.11
CA GLN A 130 -5.58 9.83 -7.81
C GLN A 130 -4.05 9.82 -7.67
N GLY A 131 -3.34 9.85 -8.80
CA GLY A 131 -1.88 9.80 -8.85
C GLY A 131 -1.29 8.40 -8.65
N ILE A 132 -2.12 7.34 -8.73
CA ILE A 132 -1.67 5.95 -8.77
C ILE A 132 -1.65 5.50 -10.22
N ILE A 133 -0.54 4.92 -10.67
CA ILE A 133 -0.47 4.29 -11.99
C ILE A 133 -1.27 2.99 -11.93
N ALA A 134 -2.35 2.93 -12.72
CA ALA A 134 -3.33 1.86 -12.62
C ALA A 134 -2.82 0.53 -13.22
N PHE A 135 -3.24 -0.58 -12.61
CA PHE A 135 -3.23 -1.92 -13.23
C PHE A 135 -4.60 -2.28 -13.78
N ALA A 136 -5.61 -2.35 -12.93
CA ALA A 136 -7.00 -2.60 -13.31
C ALA A 136 -7.92 -1.66 -12.52
N SER A 137 -8.26 -0.52 -13.11
CA SER A 137 -8.92 0.60 -12.43
C SER A 137 -10.24 0.21 -11.73
N SER A 138 -10.96 -0.79 -12.21
CA SER A 138 -12.18 -1.29 -11.57
C SER A 138 -11.95 -2.15 -10.32
N LEU A 139 -10.70 -2.52 -10.03
CA LEU A 139 -10.33 -3.42 -8.93
C LEU A 139 -9.23 -2.85 -8.02
N ASP A 140 -8.42 -1.92 -8.52
CA ASP A 140 -7.29 -1.36 -7.78
C ASP A 140 -7.73 -0.69 -6.49
N GLN A 141 -7.05 -1.05 -5.39
CA GLN A 141 -7.20 -0.41 -4.09
C GLN A 141 -5.86 -0.03 -3.51
N VAL A 142 -5.81 1.15 -2.91
CA VAL A 142 -4.67 1.58 -2.09
C VAL A 142 -4.88 1.14 -0.65
N GLY A 143 -3.81 0.71 0.00
CA GLY A 143 -3.88 0.37 1.42
C GLY A 143 -2.51 0.36 2.09
N PRO A 144 -2.53 0.29 3.44
CA PRO A 144 -1.35 0.36 4.28
C PRO A 144 -0.71 -1.00 4.55
N PHE A 145 0.60 -0.95 4.88
CA PHE A 145 1.34 -2.00 5.58
C PHE A 145 1.87 -1.48 6.91
N ALA A 146 1.80 -2.30 7.95
CA ALA A 146 2.35 -2.00 9.27
C ALA A 146 2.71 -3.28 10.03
N ARG A 147 3.39 -3.14 11.19
CA ARG A 147 3.70 -4.28 12.07
C ARG A 147 2.65 -4.51 13.15
N THR A 148 1.72 -3.59 13.33
CA THR A 148 0.63 -3.73 14.30
C THR A 148 -0.70 -3.29 13.69
N PRO A 149 -1.85 -3.85 14.16
CA PRO A 149 -3.16 -3.38 13.73
C PRO A 149 -3.40 -1.90 14.06
N LYS A 150 -2.85 -1.41 15.16
CA LYS A 150 -2.97 -0.01 15.59
C LYS A 150 -2.31 0.94 14.62
N ASP A 151 -1.06 0.66 14.22
CA ASP A 151 -0.36 1.48 13.23
C ASP A 151 -1.06 1.43 11.87
N LEU A 152 -1.57 0.25 11.50
CA LEU A 152 -2.33 0.06 10.25
C LEU A 152 -3.60 0.92 10.23
N ALA A 153 -4.37 0.91 11.32
CA ALA A 153 -5.60 1.70 11.45
C ALA A 153 -5.29 3.20 11.47
N THR A 154 -4.26 3.63 12.21
CA THR A 154 -3.82 5.03 12.23
C THR A 154 -3.42 5.52 10.84
N LEU A 155 -2.72 4.67 10.06
CA LEU A 155 -2.36 5.02 8.69
C LEU A 155 -3.61 5.11 7.79
N LEU A 156 -4.57 4.21 8.00
CA LEU A 156 -5.84 4.23 7.27
C LEU A 156 -6.67 5.48 7.58
N ASP A 157 -6.69 5.95 8.82
CA ASP A 157 -7.38 7.20 9.23
C ASP A 157 -6.89 8.41 8.43
N ILE A 158 -5.58 8.43 8.11
CA ILE A 158 -4.97 9.53 7.36
C ILE A 158 -5.30 9.44 5.86
N ILE A 159 -5.23 8.22 5.27
CA ILE A 159 -5.31 8.06 3.82
C ILE A 159 -6.73 7.87 3.31
N ALA A 160 -7.68 7.42 4.14
CA ALA A 160 -9.07 7.21 3.76
C ALA A 160 -9.84 8.53 3.64
N GLY A 161 -10.93 8.50 2.88
CA GLY A 161 -11.86 9.61 2.71
C GLY A 161 -12.08 10.02 1.26
N TYR A 162 -13.18 10.74 1.04
CA TYR A 162 -13.60 11.20 -0.28
C TYR A 162 -12.54 12.09 -0.95
N ASP A 163 -12.37 11.88 -2.24
CA ASP A 163 -11.52 12.69 -3.11
C ASP A 163 -12.27 12.99 -4.42
N PRO A 164 -12.59 14.27 -4.71
CA PRO A 164 -13.27 14.63 -5.94
C PRO A 164 -12.42 14.41 -7.21
N LEU A 165 -11.11 14.19 -7.07
CA LEU A 165 -10.19 13.93 -8.18
C LEU A 165 -10.19 12.45 -8.61
N ASP A 166 -10.79 11.56 -7.82
CA ASP A 166 -11.00 10.14 -8.17
C ASP A 166 -12.49 9.87 -8.34
N SER A 167 -12.94 9.68 -9.58
CA SER A 167 -14.34 9.43 -9.92
C SER A 167 -14.93 8.19 -9.24
N THR A 168 -14.11 7.31 -8.70
CA THR A 168 -14.55 6.10 -7.97
C THR A 168 -14.50 6.26 -6.46
N SER A 169 -14.00 7.40 -5.97
CA SER A 169 -13.96 7.67 -4.54
C SER A 169 -15.38 7.78 -3.97
N ALA A 170 -15.67 6.98 -2.95
CA ALA A 170 -17.01 6.93 -2.36
C ALA A 170 -17.27 8.15 -1.49
N GLN A 171 -18.36 8.87 -1.79
CA GLN A 171 -18.80 10.02 -1.00
C GLN A 171 -19.60 9.54 0.22
N VAL A 172 -18.89 8.91 1.15
CA VAL A 172 -19.45 8.36 2.39
C VAL A 172 -18.60 8.79 3.58
N GLU A 173 -19.23 8.85 4.73
CA GLU A 173 -18.53 9.15 5.98
C GLU A 173 -17.41 8.13 6.23
N THR A 174 -16.27 8.63 6.66
CA THR A 174 -15.10 7.82 7.00
C THR A 174 -15.00 7.75 8.52
N PRO A 175 -15.17 6.57 9.13
CA PRO A 175 -15.02 6.43 10.57
C PRO A 175 -13.56 6.60 10.98
N GLU A 176 -13.32 6.89 12.25
CA GLU A 176 -12.00 6.78 12.85
C GLU A 176 -11.69 5.30 13.13
N TYR A 177 -10.91 4.66 12.25
CA TYR A 177 -10.62 3.22 12.31
C TYR A 177 -9.82 2.85 13.56
N SER A 178 -8.93 3.74 14.01
CA SER A 178 -8.09 3.50 15.19
C SER A 178 -8.90 3.43 16.48
N SER A 179 -10.01 4.16 16.58
CA SER A 179 -10.88 4.13 17.76
C SER A 179 -11.67 2.83 17.90
N GLY A 180 -11.89 2.11 16.79
CA GLY A 180 -12.62 0.85 16.77
C GLY A 180 -11.85 -0.37 17.29
N LEU A 181 -10.55 -0.26 17.51
CA LEU A 181 -9.70 -1.40 17.88
C LEU A 181 -9.95 -1.96 19.29
N GLU A 182 -10.49 -1.13 20.18
CA GLU A 182 -10.85 -1.53 21.56
C GLU A 182 -12.29 -2.05 21.66
N ALA A 183 -13.00 -2.15 20.53
CA ALA A 183 -14.39 -2.63 20.52
C ALA A 183 -14.44 -4.10 20.90
N LYS A 184 -15.45 -4.46 21.72
CA LYS A 184 -15.71 -5.86 22.07
C LYS A 184 -16.12 -6.65 20.84
N VAL A 185 -15.53 -7.82 20.67
CA VAL A 185 -15.84 -8.75 19.56
C VAL A 185 -16.92 -9.78 19.93
N GLU A 186 -17.44 -9.71 21.16
CA GLU A 186 -18.46 -10.61 21.66
C GLU A 186 -19.73 -10.49 20.80
N GLY A 187 -20.25 -11.62 20.34
CA GLY A 187 -21.44 -11.68 19.47
C GLY A 187 -21.21 -11.45 17.99
N LEU A 188 -19.97 -11.22 17.54
CA LEU A 188 -19.67 -11.17 16.11
C LEU A 188 -19.93 -12.54 15.43
N ARG A 189 -20.66 -12.51 14.33
CA ARG A 189 -20.88 -13.69 13.48
C ARG A 189 -19.79 -13.79 12.41
N ILE A 190 -19.09 -14.91 12.41
CA ILE A 190 -18.04 -15.20 11.41
C ILE A 190 -18.62 -16.20 10.39
N GLY A 191 -18.64 -15.81 9.12
CA GLY A 191 -19.01 -16.68 8.01
C GLY A 191 -17.78 -17.40 7.48
N ILE A 192 -17.89 -18.71 7.27
CA ILE A 192 -16.87 -19.52 6.60
C ILE A 192 -17.46 -19.95 5.25
N PRO A 193 -16.92 -19.50 4.10
CA PRO A 193 -17.35 -19.96 2.77
C PRO A 193 -17.18 -21.48 2.64
N LYS A 194 -18.01 -22.10 1.82
CA LYS A 194 -17.94 -23.55 1.56
C LYS A 194 -17.10 -23.91 0.33
N GLU A 195 -16.72 -22.91 -0.49
CA GLU A 195 -15.86 -23.07 -1.67
C GLU A 195 -14.38 -23.16 -1.30
#